data_aede8c53ea51cd55c0a43cf007221a92
#
_entry.id   aede8c53ea51cd55c0a43cf007221a92
#
_cell.length_a   1.000
_cell.length_b   1.000
_cell.length_c   1.000
_cell.angle_alpha   90.00
_cell.angle_beta   90.00
_cell.angle_gamma   90.00
#
_symmetry.space_group_name_H-M   'P 1'
#
loop_
_entity.id
_entity.type
_entity.pdbx_description
1 polymer ?
#
loop_
_entity_poly.entity_id
_entity_poly.type
_entity_poly.pdbx_seq_one_letter_code
_entity_poly.pdbx_strand_id
1 'polypeptide(L)'
;MGALGWSRLQFAFTITYHYLFPQLTMGLALVLLVFKALALRKKDPVYDELARFWGKVFAINFGVGVVTGIPMEFQFGTNWARFSAYSGGVIGLTLAMEGMFAFMAESAFLGLFLFGEKKLGPKGHFGATLMIFLGSWMSGYFIIVTNAFMQHPVGHAVDEQGKLVLVDVAAYLLNPWAIWQYAHTMSAACITGSFVVTAVAAYWALMKQHEQHARRALKVGVIIGLTACITQLFPTGDMQGKQVAKHQPITLAAMEAKFETSSQAEIALIGQPDVENRRLENPILVPYVMSFLAYGSFGATVKGLEDFPRDEWPDNIELLYYAYHVMAGLGTILISIMGGAALLLWRKKLYETRPALWLLMCSFPFPYIATTAGWMTAELGRQPWLVYGLLRTSQGTSPRVSAGSVAFSTIGYTGLYLVLGLLYVFLVGRAIAKGPVPGEEHGEKKPEQAKTEIGHGDGDGDGHGGEG
;
A
#
# COMPACT_ATOMS: atom_id res chain seq x y z
N MET A 1 20.59 -23.08 0.27
CA MET A 1 19.38 -22.61 1.00
C MET A 1 18.41 -23.78 1.14
N GLY A 2 17.93 -24.08 2.36
CA GLY A 2 16.96 -25.15 2.61
C GLY A 2 15.53 -24.75 2.26
N ALA A 3 14.55 -25.68 2.39
CA ALA A 3 13.15 -25.42 2.07
C ALA A 3 12.54 -24.23 2.86
N LEU A 4 12.88 -24.09 4.14
CA LEU A 4 12.46 -22.97 4.97
C LEU A 4 12.98 -21.63 4.39
N GLY A 5 14.27 -21.57 4.04
CA GLY A 5 14.85 -20.34 3.48
C GLY A 5 14.23 -19.93 2.15
N TRP A 6 13.97 -20.90 1.27
CA TRP A 6 13.26 -20.65 0.01
C TRP A 6 11.82 -20.23 0.23
N SER A 7 11.09 -20.83 1.19
CA SER A 7 9.71 -20.44 1.52
C SER A 7 9.62 -19.02 2.08
N ARG A 8 10.57 -18.63 2.95
CA ARG A 8 10.68 -17.25 3.45
C ARG A 8 10.97 -16.26 2.32
N LEU A 9 11.94 -16.57 1.46
CA LEU A 9 12.29 -15.71 0.31
C LEU A 9 11.12 -15.56 -0.65
N GLN A 10 10.45 -16.66 -1.00
CA GLN A 10 9.30 -16.64 -1.89
C GLN A 10 8.18 -15.78 -1.32
N PHE A 11 7.82 -15.98 -0.06
CA PHE A 11 6.77 -15.19 0.59
C PHE A 11 7.16 -13.72 0.68
N ALA A 12 8.38 -13.42 1.13
CA ALA A 12 8.89 -12.05 1.20
C ALA A 12 8.83 -11.33 -0.16
N PHE A 13 9.23 -12.01 -1.25
CA PHE A 13 9.16 -11.48 -2.61
C PHE A 13 7.71 -11.26 -3.06
N THR A 14 6.85 -12.27 -2.92
CA THR A 14 5.47 -12.20 -3.41
C THR A 14 4.64 -11.17 -2.65
N ILE A 15 4.76 -11.11 -1.32
CA ILE A 15 4.05 -10.11 -0.51
C ILE A 15 4.54 -8.69 -0.80
N THR A 16 5.87 -8.49 -0.89
CA THR A 16 6.44 -7.17 -1.17
C THR A 16 6.00 -6.64 -2.52
N TYR A 17 5.95 -7.49 -3.54
CA TYR A 17 5.47 -7.09 -4.85
C TYR A 17 3.96 -6.82 -4.84
N HIS A 18 3.18 -7.72 -4.23
CA HIS A 18 1.72 -7.62 -4.22
C HIS A 18 1.22 -6.36 -3.51
N TYR A 19 1.71 -6.08 -2.30
CA TYR A 19 1.12 -4.99 -1.50
C TYR A 19 1.32 -3.60 -2.12
N LEU A 20 2.24 -3.42 -3.07
CA LEU A 20 2.41 -2.15 -3.79
C LEU A 20 1.11 -1.71 -4.48
N PHE A 21 0.31 -2.66 -4.96
CA PHE A 21 -0.97 -2.39 -5.63
C PHE A 21 -2.09 -2.04 -4.64
N PRO A 22 -2.41 -2.85 -3.62
CA PRO A 22 -3.38 -2.47 -2.59
C PRO A 22 -3.07 -1.15 -1.92
N GLN A 23 -1.81 -0.87 -1.61
CA GLN A 23 -1.40 0.41 -1.02
C GLN A 23 -1.80 1.60 -1.90
N LEU A 24 -1.55 1.54 -3.21
CA LEU A 24 -1.98 2.58 -4.13
C LEU A 24 -3.50 2.61 -4.29
N THR A 25 -4.15 1.45 -4.40
CA THR A 25 -5.61 1.32 -4.51
C THR A 25 -6.32 2.03 -3.36
N MET A 26 -5.94 1.74 -2.12
CA MET A 26 -6.55 2.33 -0.92
C MET A 26 -6.35 3.85 -0.86
N GLY A 27 -5.17 4.33 -1.23
CA GLY A 27 -4.88 5.77 -1.32
C GLY A 27 -5.68 6.45 -2.44
N LEU A 28 -5.74 5.84 -3.62
CA LEU A 28 -6.52 6.37 -4.75
C LEU A 28 -8.02 6.33 -4.49
N ALA A 29 -8.55 5.34 -3.75
CA ALA A 29 -9.97 5.27 -3.39
C ALA A 29 -10.41 6.53 -2.64
N LEU A 30 -9.60 7.02 -1.69
CA LEU A 30 -9.85 8.28 -1.00
C LEU A 30 -9.77 9.49 -1.95
N VAL A 31 -8.77 9.53 -2.82
CA VAL A 31 -8.61 10.63 -3.80
C VAL A 31 -9.80 10.69 -4.78
N LEU A 32 -10.26 9.53 -5.28
CA LEU A 32 -11.45 9.43 -6.12
C LEU A 32 -12.70 9.95 -5.43
N LEU A 33 -12.90 9.54 -4.16
CA LEU A 33 -14.02 10.00 -3.35
C LEU A 33 -14.00 11.53 -3.17
N VAL A 34 -12.81 12.10 -2.90
CA VAL A 34 -12.62 13.56 -2.77
C VAL A 34 -12.90 14.27 -4.09
N PHE A 35 -12.42 13.75 -5.24
CA PHE A 35 -12.71 14.36 -6.53
C PHE A 35 -14.22 14.34 -6.84
N LYS A 36 -14.90 13.22 -6.63
CA LYS A 36 -16.36 13.13 -6.84
C LYS A 36 -17.15 14.04 -5.89
N ALA A 37 -16.74 14.15 -4.62
CA ALA A 37 -17.34 15.07 -3.66
C ALA A 37 -17.17 16.54 -4.09
N LEU A 38 -15.98 16.91 -4.58
CA LEU A 38 -15.70 18.26 -5.07
C LEU A 38 -16.46 18.56 -6.36
N ALA A 39 -16.60 17.59 -7.26
CA ALA A 39 -17.40 17.72 -8.49
C ALA A 39 -18.87 18.06 -8.16
N LEU A 40 -19.48 17.30 -7.24
CA LEU A 40 -20.84 17.53 -6.79
C LEU A 40 -21.03 18.89 -6.09
N ARG A 41 -20.09 19.25 -5.19
CA ARG A 41 -20.20 20.46 -4.39
C ARG A 41 -19.95 21.73 -5.19
N LYS A 42 -18.95 21.71 -6.08
CA LYS A 42 -18.51 22.90 -6.84
C LYS A 42 -19.13 22.98 -8.21
N LYS A 43 -19.76 21.91 -8.70
CA LYS A 43 -20.28 21.79 -10.06
C LYS A 43 -19.20 22.09 -11.12
N ASP A 44 -17.94 21.71 -10.84
CA ASP A 44 -16.78 21.90 -11.71
C ASP A 44 -16.47 20.59 -12.43
N PRO A 45 -16.67 20.49 -13.76
CA PRO A 45 -16.51 19.27 -14.53
C PRO A 45 -15.07 18.71 -14.51
N VAL A 46 -14.07 19.55 -14.27
CA VAL A 46 -12.66 19.13 -14.20
C VAL A 46 -12.46 18.07 -13.11
N TYR A 47 -13.18 18.16 -11.99
CA TYR A 47 -13.08 17.14 -10.94
C TYR A 47 -13.71 15.80 -11.36
N ASP A 48 -14.78 15.80 -12.17
CA ASP A 48 -15.36 14.57 -12.72
C ASP A 48 -14.40 13.93 -13.74
N GLU A 49 -13.77 14.72 -14.58
CA GLU A 49 -12.75 14.28 -15.55
C GLU A 49 -11.53 13.68 -14.85
N LEU A 50 -11.06 14.31 -13.76
CA LEU A 50 -10.01 13.75 -12.91
C LEU A 50 -10.47 12.43 -12.25
N ALA A 51 -11.68 12.35 -11.75
CA ALA A 51 -12.20 11.12 -11.16
C ALA A 51 -12.27 9.98 -12.19
N ARG A 52 -12.72 10.24 -13.43
CA ARG A 52 -12.72 9.25 -14.52
C ARG A 52 -11.30 8.81 -14.88
N PHE A 53 -10.37 9.76 -15.02
CA PHE A 53 -8.97 9.46 -15.32
C PHE A 53 -8.35 8.57 -14.23
N TRP A 54 -8.43 8.99 -12.97
CA TRP A 54 -7.88 8.22 -11.86
C TRP A 54 -8.62 6.90 -11.62
N GLY A 55 -9.92 6.84 -11.95
CA GLY A 55 -10.67 5.59 -11.94
C GLY A 55 -10.16 4.56 -12.93
N LYS A 56 -9.68 4.98 -14.12
CA LYS A 56 -8.99 4.08 -15.07
C LYS A 56 -7.67 3.57 -14.51
N VAL A 57 -6.86 4.46 -13.91
CA VAL A 57 -5.60 4.07 -13.27
C VAL A 57 -5.87 3.11 -12.10
N PHE A 58 -6.88 3.42 -11.29
CA PHE A 58 -7.34 2.55 -10.21
C PHE A 58 -7.71 1.15 -10.72
N ALA A 59 -8.50 1.07 -11.80
CA ALA A 59 -8.93 -0.22 -12.36
C ALA A 59 -7.74 -1.07 -12.88
N ILE A 60 -6.76 -0.44 -13.55
CA ILE A 60 -5.54 -1.13 -13.97
C ILE A 60 -4.76 -1.63 -12.75
N ASN A 61 -4.59 -0.77 -11.74
CA ASN A 61 -3.89 -1.09 -10.51
C ASN A 61 -4.59 -2.23 -9.73
N PHE A 62 -5.90 -2.13 -9.56
CA PHE A 62 -6.72 -3.16 -8.93
C PHE A 62 -6.61 -4.50 -9.64
N GLY A 63 -6.74 -4.53 -10.98
CA GLY A 63 -6.63 -5.77 -11.76
C GLY A 63 -5.29 -6.48 -11.58
N VAL A 64 -4.17 -5.75 -11.59
CA VAL A 64 -2.84 -6.32 -11.34
C VAL A 64 -2.70 -6.74 -9.88
N GLY A 65 -3.24 -5.96 -8.94
CA GLY A 65 -3.29 -6.30 -7.53
C GLY A 65 -3.97 -7.65 -7.28
N VAL A 66 -5.16 -7.86 -7.86
CA VAL A 66 -5.89 -9.14 -7.76
C VAL A 66 -5.05 -10.32 -8.28
N VAL A 67 -4.49 -10.19 -9.49
CA VAL A 67 -3.70 -11.27 -10.10
C VAL A 67 -2.45 -11.60 -9.28
N THR A 68 -1.80 -10.61 -8.70
CA THR A 68 -0.59 -10.82 -7.88
C THR A 68 -0.90 -11.34 -6.48
N GLY A 69 -2.12 -11.17 -5.98
CA GLY A 69 -2.58 -11.71 -4.70
C GLY A 69 -2.85 -13.21 -4.71
N ILE A 70 -3.39 -13.73 -5.83
CA ILE A 70 -3.76 -15.16 -5.96
C ILE A 70 -2.61 -16.12 -5.59
N PRO A 71 -1.35 -15.94 -6.07
CA PRO A 71 -0.26 -16.81 -5.68
C PRO A 71 0.04 -16.84 -4.18
N MET A 72 -0.27 -15.76 -3.45
CA MET A 72 -0.04 -15.71 -2.00
C MET A 72 -1.04 -16.60 -1.24
N GLU A 73 -2.30 -16.61 -1.65
CA GLU A 73 -3.32 -17.49 -1.08
C GLU A 73 -2.92 -18.97 -1.22
N PHE A 74 -2.37 -19.35 -2.37
CA PHE A 74 -1.88 -20.71 -2.58
C PHE A 74 -0.68 -21.05 -1.68
N GLN A 75 0.18 -20.08 -1.33
CA GLN A 75 1.33 -20.33 -0.47
C GLN A 75 0.93 -20.73 0.95
N PHE A 76 -0.22 -20.31 1.45
CA PHE A 76 -0.74 -20.76 2.75
C PHE A 76 -0.97 -22.28 2.78
N GLY A 77 -1.47 -22.87 1.68
CA GLY A 77 -1.68 -24.32 1.56
C GLY A 77 -0.44 -25.11 1.14
N THR A 78 0.44 -24.51 0.32
CA THR A 78 1.62 -25.18 -0.22
C THR A 78 2.85 -25.06 0.70
N ASN A 79 3.33 -23.86 0.97
CA ASN A 79 4.58 -23.63 1.68
C ASN A 79 4.42 -23.54 3.19
N TRP A 80 3.25 -23.08 3.66
CA TRP A 80 2.94 -22.76 5.05
C TRP A 80 1.79 -23.59 5.62
N ALA A 81 1.64 -24.85 5.18
CA ALA A 81 0.52 -25.70 5.55
C ALA A 81 0.41 -25.96 7.06
N ARG A 82 1.53 -26.07 7.79
CA ARG A 82 1.49 -26.21 9.26
C ARG A 82 0.97 -24.96 9.94
N PHE A 83 1.38 -23.77 9.47
CA PHE A 83 0.84 -22.51 9.95
C PHE A 83 -0.67 -22.42 9.72
N SER A 84 -1.11 -22.74 8.49
CA SER A 84 -2.54 -22.73 8.13
C SER A 84 -3.35 -23.72 8.96
N ALA A 85 -2.80 -24.92 9.21
CA ALA A 85 -3.45 -25.92 10.06
C ALA A 85 -3.50 -25.51 11.54
N TYR A 86 -2.47 -24.81 12.04
CA TYR A 86 -2.39 -24.35 13.42
C TYR A 86 -3.28 -23.14 13.68
N SER A 87 -3.23 -22.14 12.81
CA SER A 87 -3.86 -20.82 13.03
C SER A 87 -5.19 -20.63 12.29
N GLY A 88 -5.55 -21.54 11.38
CA GLY A 88 -6.71 -21.40 10.48
C GLY A 88 -8.04 -21.17 11.18
N GLY A 89 -8.23 -21.75 12.39
CA GLY A 89 -9.43 -21.52 13.21
C GLY A 89 -9.61 -20.07 13.70
N VAL A 90 -8.57 -19.25 13.62
CA VAL A 90 -8.60 -17.83 13.97
C VAL A 90 -8.52 -16.95 12.73
N ILE A 91 -7.44 -17.08 11.95
CA ILE A 91 -7.18 -16.18 10.82
C ILE A 91 -8.11 -16.42 9.62
N GLY A 92 -8.72 -17.60 9.51
CA GLY A 92 -9.61 -17.94 8.41
C GLY A 92 -10.82 -17.01 8.29
N LEU A 93 -11.34 -16.50 9.41
CA LEU A 93 -12.44 -15.53 9.41
C LEU A 93 -12.06 -14.25 8.67
N THR A 94 -10.95 -13.64 9.03
CA THR A 94 -10.53 -12.35 8.47
C THR A 94 -10.03 -12.48 7.03
N LEU A 95 -9.37 -13.58 6.66
CA LEU A 95 -9.00 -13.86 5.27
C LEU A 95 -10.25 -14.03 4.38
N ALA A 96 -11.29 -14.71 4.86
CA ALA A 96 -12.55 -14.85 4.13
C ALA A 96 -13.27 -13.48 3.97
N MET A 97 -13.30 -12.68 5.03
CA MET A 97 -13.90 -11.33 4.99
C MET A 97 -13.12 -10.39 4.07
N GLU A 98 -11.78 -10.46 4.07
CA GLU A 98 -10.92 -9.70 3.15
C GLU A 98 -11.25 -10.05 1.70
N GLY A 99 -11.27 -11.34 1.34
CA GLY A 99 -11.62 -11.79 0.00
C GLY A 99 -13.02 -11.34 -0.43
N MET A 100 -14.01 -11.40 0.48
CA MET A 100 -15.39 -10.98 0.20
C MET A 100 -15.46 -9.46 -0.09
N PHE A 101 -14.77 -8.62 0.66
CA PHE A 101 -14.77 -7.16 0.43
C PHE A 101 -13.90 -6.79 -0.77
N ALA A 102 -12.70 -7.39 -0.95
CA ALA A 102 -11.83 -7.10 -2.07
C ALA A 102 -12.41 -7.60 -3.41
N PHE A 103 -12.80 -8.88 -3.48
CA PHE A 103 -13.23 -9.46 -4.75
C PHE A 103 -14.69 -9.17 -5.10
N MET A 104 -15.59 -9.25 -4.14
CA MET A 104 -17.02 -9.16 -4.43
C MET A 104 -17.53 -7.71 -4.35
N ALA A 105 -17.30 -7.01 -3.24
CA ALA A 105 -17.83 -5.66 -3.08
C ALA A 105 -17.06 -4.66 -3.94
N GLU A 106 -15.73 -4.59 -3.81
CA GLU A 106 -14.92 -3.61 -4.52
C GLU A 106 -15.02 -3.76 -6.04
N SER A 107 -14.93 -5.00 -6.58
CA SER A 107 -15.05 -5.24 -8.02
C SER A 107 -16.43 -4.92 -8.57
N ALA A 108 -17.50 -5.23 -7.83
CA ALA A 108 -18.88 -4.91 -8.26
C ALA A 108 -19.09 -3.39 -8.35
N PHE A 109 -18.66 -2.64 -7.32
CA PHE A 109 -18.79 -1.18 -7.32
C PHE A 109 -17.82 -0.50 -8.28
N LEU A 110 -16.63 -1.08 -8.53
CA LEU A 110 -15.74 -0.61 -9.58
C LEU A 110 -16.39 -0.74 -10.97
N GLY A 111 -17.06 -1.84 -11.24
CA GLY A 111 -17.85 -2.00 -12.46
C GLY A 111 -18.95 -0.93 -12.61
N LEU A 112 -19.68 -0.64 -11.52
CA LEU A 112 -20.67 0.44 -11.50
C LEU A 112 -20.04 1.82 -11.69
N PHE A 113 -18.87 2.07 -11.13
CA PHE A 113 -18.14 3.31 -11.32
C PHE A 113 -17.68 3.49 -12.78
N LEU A 114 -17.12 2.45 -13.40
CA LEU A 114 -16.58 2.55 -14.76
C LEU A 114 -17.66 2.63 -15.85
N PHE A 115 -18.77 1.94 -15.66
CA PHE A 115 -19.79 1.74 -16.71
C PHE A 115 -21.18 2.27 -16.36
N GLY A 116 -21.41 2.64 -15.10
CA GLY A 116 -22.75 3.00 -14.62
C GLY A 116 -23.04 4.51 -14.56
N GLU A 117 -22.10 5.39 -14.89
CA GLU A 117 -22.21 6.84 -14.66
C GLU A 117 -23.51 7.46 -15.23
N LYS A 118 -23.85 7.13 -16.49
CA LYS A 118 -25.08 7.64 -17.15
C LYS A 118 -26.36 7.17 -16.45
N LYS A 119 -26.40 5.90 -16.00
CA LYS A 119 -27.59 5.30 -15.37
C LYS A 119 -27.79 5.75 -13.92
N LEU A 120 -26.68 5.91 -13.20
CA LEU A 120 -26.69 6.25 -11.77
C LEU A 120 -26.89 7.74 -11.51
N GLY A 121 -26.53 8.57 -12.49
CA GLY A 121 -26.45 10.02 -12.31
C GLY A 121 -25.39 10.45 -11.29
N PRO A 122 -25.18 11.77 -11.09
CA PRO A 122 -24.06 12.26 -10.29
C PRO A 122 -24.04 11.78 -8.82
N LYS A 123 -25.21 11.71 -8.18
CA LYS A 123 -25.33 11.26 -6.78
C LYS A 123 -25.12 9.75 -6.64
N GLY A 124 -25.73 8.97 -7.54
CA GLY A 124 -25.55 7.51 -7.55
C GLY A 124 -24.12 7.12 -7.87
N HIS A 125 -23.44 7.81 -8.78
CA HIS A 125 -22.05 7.58 -9.11
C HIS A 125 -21.11 7.95 -7.94
N PHE A 126 -21.41 9.02 -7.18
CA PHE A 126 -20.75 9.29 -5.91
C PHE A 126 -20.94 8.15 -4.89
N GLY A 127 -22.18 7.62 -4.80
CA GLY A 127 -22.47 6.45 -3.95
C GLY A 127 -21.65 5.23 -4.33
N ALA A 128 -21.49 4.93 -5.63
CA ALA A 128 -20.63 3.86 -6.10
C ALA A 128 -19.17 4.10 -5.71
N THR A 129 -18.67 5.34 -5.83
CA THR A 129 -17.31 5.70 -5.41
C THR A 129 -17.11 5.55 -3.90
N LEU A 130 -18.12 5.93 -3.10
CA LEU A 130 -18.08 5.72 -1.65
C LEU A 130 -18.02 4.23 -1.30
N MET A 131 -18.74 3.38 -2.01
CA MET A 131 -18.71 1.93 -1.77
C MET A 131 -17.37 1.30 -2.20
N ILE A 132 -16.71 1.79 -3.25
CA ILE A 132 -15.33 1.41 -3.60
C ILE A 132 -14.40 1.76 -2.43
N PHE A 133 -14.48 2.99 -1.93
CA PHE A 133 -13.65 3.42 -0.81
C PHE A 133 -13.89 2.56 0.44
N LEU A 134 -15.13 2.33 0.81
CA LEU A 134 -15.47 1.50 1.98
C LEU A 134 -15.03 0.05 1.79
N GLY A 135 -15.27 -0.55 0.62
CA GLY A 135 -14.86 -1.92 0.31
C GLY A 135 -13.35 -2.11 0.38
N SER A 136 -12.60 -1.22 -0.27
CA SER A 136 -11.14 -1.23 -0.26
C SER A 136 -10.56 -1.08 1.16
N TRP A 137 -11.08 -0.15 1.94
CA TRP A 137 -10.61 0.10 3.30
C TRP A 137 -11.01 -1.01 4.27
N MET A 138 -12.20 -1.60 4.13
CA MET A 138 -12.63 -2.75 4.94
C MET A 138 -11.79 -4.00 4.62
N SER A 139 -11.50 -4.25 3.33
CA SER A 139 -10.56 -5.31 2.94
C SER A 139 -9.20 -5.13 3.63
N GLY A 140 -8.64 -3.91 3.57
CA GLY A 140 -7.40 -3.57 4.28
C GLY A 140 -7.49 -3.79 5.79
N TYR A 141 -8.64 -3.52 6.40
CA TYR A 141 -8.83 -3.77 7.84
C TYR A 141 -8.70 -5.25 8.18
N PHE A 142 -9.37 -6.12 7.44
CA PHE A 142 -9.37 -7.55 7.76
C PHE A 142 -8.00 -8.20 7.58
N ILE A 143 -7.24 -7.84 6.54
CA ILE A 143 -5.88 -8.38 6.37
C ILE A 143 -4.93 -7.85 7.46
N ILE A 144 -5.10 -6.59 7.89
CA ILE A 144 -4.31 -6.03 9.00
C ILE A 144 -4.67 -6.68 10.33
N VAL A 145 -5.93 -7.01 10.59
CA VAL A 145 -6.33 -7.78 11.80
C VAL A 145 -5.65 -9.14 11.81
N THR A 146 -5.56 -9.81 10.65
CA THR A 146 -4.80 -11.08 10.52
C THR A 146 -3.33 -10.89 10.92
N ASN A 147 -2.66 -9.88 10.37
CA ASN A 147 -1.27 -9.58 10.70
C ASN A 147 -1.10 -9.18 12.18
N ALA A 148 -1.99 -8.35 12.70
CA ALA A 148 -1.97 -7.90 14.09
C ALA A 148 -2.14 -9.07 15.07
N PHE A 149 -2.93 -10.08 14.73
CA PHE A 149 -3.00 -11.32 15.49
C PHE A 149 -1.66 -12.05 15.52
N MET A 150 -0.95 -12.10 14.40
CA MET A 150 0.39 -12.70 14.37
C MET A 150 1.40 -11.91 15.19
N GLN A 151 1.23 -10.60 15.33
CA GLN A 151 2.08 -9.71 16.13
C GLN A 151 1.72 -9.73 17.62
N HIS A 152 0.44 -9.73 17.95
CA HIS A 152 -0.10 -9.71 19.30
C HIS A 152 -1.37 -10.56 19.37
N PRO A 153 -1.23 -11.90 19.60
CA PRO A 153 -2.36 -12.83 19.56
C PRO A 153 -3.29 -12.64 20.76
N VAL A 154 -4.55 -12.29 20.47
CA VAL A 154 -5.63 -12.13 21.44
C VAL A 154 -6.93 -12.78 20.93
N GLY A 155 -7.87 -13.09 21.84
CA GLY A 155 -9.18 -13.64 21.48
C GLY A 155 -9.18 -15.10 21.05
N HIS A 156 -8.11 -15.83 21.30
CA HIS A 156 -7.93 -17.24 20.93
C HIS A 156 -7.84 -18.17 22.15
N ALA A 157 -8.06 -19.44 21.90
CA ALA A 157 -7.71 -20.56 22.79
C ALA A 157 -7.00 -21.66 21.99
N VAL A 158 -6.40 -22.60 22.68
CA VAL A 158 -5.84 -23.82 22.08
C VAL A 158 -6.82 -24.96 22.32
N ASP A 159 -7.24 -25.64 21.26
CA ASP A 159 -8.13 -26.78 21.33
C ASP A 159 -7.43 -28.07 21.80
N GLU A 160 -8.19 -29.15 21.99
CA GLU A 160 -7.66 -30.45 22.39
C GLU A 160 -6.66 -31.06 21.39
N GLN A 161 -6.68 -30.58 20.13
CA GLN A 161 -5.77 -31.04 19.07
C GLN A 161 -4.52 -30.15 18.97
N GLY A 162 -4.36 -29.16 19.86
CA GLY A 162 -3.24 -28.23 19.88
C GLY A 162 -3.31 -27.14 18.81
N LYS A 163 -4.50 -26.83 18.26
CA LYS A 163 -4.72 -25.79 17.25
C LYS A 163 -5.36 -24.56 17.86
N LEU A 164 -5.14 -23.42 17.23
CA LEU A 164 -5.77 -22.16 17.63
C LEU A 164 -7.23 -22.11 17.17
N VAL A 165 -8.12 -21.74 18.08
CA VAL A 165 -9.53 -21.50 17.83
C VAL A 165 -9.93 -20.12 18.32
N LEU A 166 -10.80 -19.46 17.60
CA LEU A 166 -11.32 -18.13 17.94
C LEU A 166 -12.41 -18.29 19.02
N VAL A 167 -12.19 -17.67 20.18
CA VAL A 167 -13.14 -17.72 21.31
C VAL A 167 -13.74 -16.36 21.64
N ASP A 168 -13.06 -15.28 21.30
CA ASP A 168 -13.55 -13.90 21.47
C ASP A 168 -13.33 -13.09 20.19
N VAL A 169 -14.38 -13.02 19.37
CA VAL A 169 -14.38 -12.28 18.10
C VAL A 169 -14.16 -10.78 18.32
N ALA A 170 -14.72 -10.22 19.41
CA ALA A 170 -14.60 -8.79 19.68
C ALA A 170 -13.15 -8.44 20.07
N ALA A 171 -12.52 -9.21 20.97
CA ALA A 171 -11.12 -9.01 21.32
C ALA A 171 -10.20 -9.16 20.10
N TYR A 172 -10.50 -10.12 19.20
CA TYR A 172 -9.74 -10.33 17.98
C TYR A 172 -9.86 -9.16 16.99
N LEU A 173 -11.10 -8.77 16.65
CA LEU A 173 -11.34 -7.69 15.69
C LEU A 173 -10.95 -6.32 16.25
N LEU A 174 -11.17 -6.04 17.53
CA LEU A 174 -10.87 -4.75 18.16
C LEU A 174 -9.51 -4.76 18.88
N ASN A 175 -8.61 -5.68 18.50
CA ASN A 175 -7.24 -5.69 19.02
C ASN A 175 -6.60 -4.29 18.87
N PRO A 176 -6.15 -3.66 19.99
CA PRO A 176 -5.52 -2.33 19.91
C PRO A 176 -4.33 -2.27 18.97
N TRP A 177 -3.58 -3.38 18.84
CA TRP A 177 -2.51 -3.48 17.84
C TRP A 177 -3.06 -3.33 16.42
N ALA A 178 -4.16 -4.04 16.09
CA ALA A 178 -4.79 -3.97 14.77
C ALA A 178 -5.27 -2.55 14.45
N ILE A 179 -5.90 -1.87 15.40
CA ILE A 179 -6.44 -0.52 15.20
C ILE A 179 -5.32 0.45 14.83
N TRP A 180 -4.22 0.46 15.59
CA TRP A 180 -3.12 1.41 15.35
C TRP A 180 -2.29 1.03 14.13
N GLN A 181 -2.03 -0.26 13.90
CA GLN A 181 -1.37 -0.73 12.70
C GLN A 181 -2.18 -0.40 11.44
N TYR A 182 -3.50 -0.58 11.48
CA TYR A 182 -4.40 -0.20 10.38
C TYR A 182 -4.38 1.31 10.13
N ALA A 183 -4.55 2.11 11.16
CA ALA A 183 -4.53 3.57 11.03
C ALA A 183 -3.20 4.06 10.44
N HIS A 184 -2.07 3.49 10.87
CA HIS A 184 -0.74 3.79 10.35
C HIS A 184 -0.60 3.37 8.88
N THR A 185 -1.02 2.15 8.52
CA THR A 185 -0.98 1.62 7.15
C THR A 185 -1.88 2.41 6.20
N MET A 186 -3.09 2.79 6.62
CA MET A 186 -4.00 3.59 5.79
C MET A 186 -3.49 5.02 5.58
N SER A 187 -2.86 5.62 6.58
CA SER A 187 -2.17 6.91 6.43
C SER A 187 -1.04 6.81 5.40
N ALA A 188 -0.23 5.74 5.44
CA ALA A 188 0.82 5.47 4.46
C ALA A 188 0.25 5.29 3.04
N ALA A 189 -0.88 4.60 2.90
CA ALA A 189 -1.59 4.45 1.62
C ALA A 189 -2.07 5.81 1.07
N CYS A 190 -2.62 6.67 1.93
CA CYS A 190 -3.00 8.03 1.55
C CYS A 190 -1.80 8.88 1.12
N ILE A 191 -0.65 8.76 1.80
CA ILE A 191 0.61 9.41 1.39
C ILE A 191 0.99 8.91 0.00
N THR A 192 1.01 7.60 -0.22
CA THR A 192 1.37 6.99 -1.52
C THR A 192 0.47 7.49 -2.64
N GLY A 193 -0.85 7.41 -2.47
CA GLY A 193 -1.82 7.90 -3.46
C GLY A 193 -1.65 9.39 -3.76
N SER A 194 -1.39 10.19 -2.72
CA SER A 194 -1.17 11.64 -2.86
C SER A 194 0.12 11.97 -3.61
N PHE A 195 1.23 11.27 -3.32
CA PHE A 195 2.49 11.47 -4.05
C PHE A 195 2.38 11.03 -5.50
N VAL A 196 1.70 9.94 -5.81
CA VAL A 196 1.45 9.52 -7.20
C VAL A 196 0.59 10.54 -7.93
N VAL A 197 -0.49 11.04 -7.31
CA VAL A 197 -1.36 12.05 -7.91
C VAL A 197 -0.63 13.38 -8.12
N THR A 198 0.17 13.82 -7.16
CA THR A 198 0.96 15.06 -7.29
C THR A 198 2.09 14.91 -8.30
N ALA A 199 2.71 13.73 -8.40
CA ALA A 199 3.76 13.47 -9.39
C ALA A 199 3.22 13.56 -10.82
N VAL A 200 2.09 12.92 -11.11
CA VAL A 200 1.45 12.99 -12.43
C VAL A 200 0.99 14.42 -12.74
N ALA A 201 0.39 15.12 -11.78
CA ALA A 201 -0.04 16.49 -11.94
C ALA A 201 1.14 17.47 -12.13
N ALA A 202 2.27 17.24 -11.45
CA ALA A 202 3.51 18.00 -11.64
C ALA A 202 4.10 17.75 -13.02
N TYR A 203 4.07 16.52 -13.52
CA TYR A 203 4.46 16.18 -14.89
C TYR A 203 3.63 16.97 -15.91
N TRP A 204 2.29 16.97 -15.81
CA TRP A 204 1.44 17.73 -16.70
C TRP A 204 1.73 19.24 -16.64
N ALA A 205 1.96 19.79 -15.44
CA ALA A 205 2.30 21.20 -15.25
C ALA A 205 3.66 21.55 -15.91
N LEU A 206 4.68 20.71 -15.76
CA LEU A 206 6.00 20.88 -16.36
C LEU A 206 5.95 20.81 -17.89
N MET A 207 5.13 19.90 -18.44
CA MET A 207 4.91 19.73 -19.88
C MET A 207 3.90 20.73 -20.46
N LYS A 208 3.31 21.60 -19.63
CA LYS A 208 2.24 22.55 -20.02
C LYS A 208 1.03 21.85 -20.68
N GLN A 209 0.73 20.63 -20.21
CA GLN A 209 -0.42 19.84 -20.64
C GLN A 209 -1.48 19.83 -19.55
N HIS A 210 -2.76 19.74 -19.93
CA HIS A 210 -3.88 19.61 -18.98
C HIS A 210 -3.82 20.56 -17.77
N GLU A 211 -3.47 21.85 -17.99
CA GLU A 211 -3.15 22.79 -16.91
C GLU A 211 -4.23 22.91 -15.82
N GLN A 212 -5.51 22.91 -16.20
CA GLN A 212 -6.60 22.99 -15.23
C GLN A 212 -6.68 21.76 -14.35
N HIS A 213 -6.50 20.57 -14.94
CA HIS A 213 -6.46 19.30 -14.23
C HIS A 213 -5.23 19.24 -13.31
N ALA A 214 -4.06 19.63 -13.82
CA ALA A 214 -2.83 19.68 -13.04
C ALA A 214 -2.98 20.57 -11.79
N ARG A 215 -3.53 21.76 -11.93
CA ARG A 215 -3.75 22.69 -10.80
C ARG A 215 -4.68 22.09 -9.75
N ARG A 216 -5.80 21.46 -10.15
CA ARG A 216 -6.75 20.86 -9.21
C ARG A 216 -6.20 19.60 -8.57
N ALA A 217 -5.54 18.74 -9.33
CA ALA A 217 -4.93 17.51 -8.81
C ALA A 217 -3.79 17.80 -7.84
N LEU A 218 -2.88 18.75 -8.16
CA LEU A 218 -1.84 19.21 -7.24
C LEU A 218 -2.44 19.75 -5.93
N LYS A 219 -3.48 20.58 -6.02
CA LYS A 219 -4.12 21.12 -4.82
C LYS A 219 -4.69 20.02 -3.93
N VAL A 220 -5.43 19.07 -4.49
CA VAL A 220 -6.04 17.98 -3.73
C VAL A 220 -4.97 17.05 -3.18
N GLY A 221 -4.01 16.63 -4.02
CA GLY A 221 -2.93 15.73 -3.61
C GLY A 221 -2.05 16.31 -2.51
N VAL A 222 -1.66 17.59 -2.59
CA VAL A 222 -0.86 18.25 -1.55
C VAL A 222 -1.62 18.35 -0.22
N ILE A 223 -2.93 18.68 -0.25
CA ILE A 223 -3.72 18.77 0.99
C ILE A 223 -3.88 17.40 1.63
N ILE A 224 -4.29 16.37 0.87
CA ILE A 224 -4.43 15.01 1.39
C ILE A 224 -3.07 14.49 1.87
N GLY A 225 -2.01 14.69 1.07
CA GLY A 225 -0.66 14.22 1.37
C GLY A 225 -0.09 14.83 2.64
N LEU A 226 -0.21 16.15 2.84
CA LEU A 226 0.25 16.78 4.08
C LEU A 226 -0.56 16.30 5.30
N THR A 227 -1.89 16.24 5.17
CA THR A 227 -2.74 15.73 6.27
C THR A 227 -2.36 14.29 6.63
N ALA A 228 -2.17 13.43 5.62
CA ALA A 228 -1.77 12.05 5.83
C ALA A 228 -0.36 11.94 6.46
N CYS A 229 0.62 12.77 6.04
CA CYS A 229 1.96 12.79 6.63
C CYS A 229 1.92 13.21 8.10
N ILE A 230 1.11 14.21 8.46
CA ILE A 230 0.93 14.62 9.86
C ILE A 230 0.29 13.48 10.66
N THR A 231 -0.78 12.87 10.14
CA THR A 231 -1.46 11.74 10.78
C THR A 231 -0.53 10.53 10.92
N GLN A 232 0.35 10.28 9.94
CA GLN A 232 1.34 9.21 9.95
C GLN A 232 2.34 9.36 11.08
N LEU A 233 2.79 10.59 11.35
CA LEU A 233 3.71 10.87 12.45
C LEU A 233 2.97 10.80 13.79
N PHE A 234 1.86 11.52 13.91
CA PHE A 234 1.04 11.61 15.10
C PHE A 234 -0.44 11.74 14.73
N PRO A 235 -1.34 10.87 15.27
CA PRO A 235 -1.07 9.92 16.36
C PRO A 235 -0.63 8.51 15.91
N THR A 236 -0.68 8.16 14.60
CA THR A 236 -0.65 6.75 14.22
C THR A 236 0.73 6.10 14.38
N GLY A 237 1.80 6.80 14.03
CA GLY A 237 3.17 6.32 14.23
C GLY A 237 3.56 6.23 15.70
N ASP A 238 3.25 7.27 16.48
CA ASP A 238 3.47 7.30 17.91
C ASP A 238 2.76 6.13 18.63
N MET A 239 1.48 5.93 18.34
CA MET A 239 0.70 4.86 18.98
C MET A 239 1.13 3.47 18.52
N GLN A 240 1.52 3.29 17.25
CA GLN A 240 2.07 2.02 16.76
C GLN A 240 3.40 1.71 17.44
N GLY A 241 4.29 2.68 17.57
CA GLY A 241 5.55 2.52 18.32
C GLY A 241 5.33 2.13 19.78
N LYS A 242 4.33 2.71 20.43
CA LYS A 242 3.93 2.34 21.80
C LYS A 242 3.35 0.93 21.91
N GLN A 243 2.64 0.42 20.88
CA GLN A 243 2.23 -0.99 20.85
C GLN A 243 3.45 -1.91 20.80
N VAL A 244 4.45 -1.59 19.97
CA VAL A 244 5.71 -2.34 19.89
C VAL A 244 6.42 -2.31 21.25
N ALA A 245 6.60 -1.13 21.84
CA ALA A 245 7.26 -0.99 23.14
C ALA A 245 6.58 -1.81 24.25
N LYS A 246 5.25 -1.85 24.26
CA LYS A 246 4.44 -2.53 25.28
C LYS A 246 4.43 -4.05 25.10
N HIS A 247 4.24 -4.54 23.88
CA HIS A 247 3.94 -5.94 23.61
C HIS A 247 5.12 -6.73 23.02
N GLN A 248 6.07 -6.04 22.40
CA GLN A 248 7.28 -6.61 21.80
C GLN A 248 8.53 -5.79 22.16
N PRO A 249 8.88 -5.65 23.47
CA PRO A 249 10.02 -4.82 23.87
C PRO A 249 11.36 -5.28 23.29
N ILE A 250 11.51 -6.56 22.99
CA ILE A 250 12.69 -7.10 22.27
C ILE A 250 12.78 -6.54 20.85
N THR A 251 11.65 -6.39 20.15
CA THR A 251 11.60 -5.77 18.81
C THR A 251 11.99 -4.30 18.88
N LEU A 252 11.53 -3.57 19.91
CA LEU A 252 11.94 -2.18 20.14
C LEU A 252 13.47 -2.09 20.33
N ALA A 253 14.03 -2.94 21.19
CA ALA A 253 15.47 -2.98 21.43
C ALA A 253 16.27 -3.31 20.15
N ALA A 254 15.78 -4.25 19.35
CA ALA A 254 16.44 -4.68 18.12
C ALA A 254 16.39 -3.63 17.00
N MET A 255 15.25 -2.94 16.82
CA MET A 255 15.12 -1.92 15.77
C MET A 255 15.94 -0.65 16.06
N GLU A 256 16.31 -0.43 17.32
CA GLU A 256 17.18 0.67 17.78
C GLU A 256 18.63 0.19 18.03
N ALA A 257 18.92 -1.08 17.83
CA ALA A 257 20.20 -1.73 18.17
C ALA A 257 20.65 -1.41 19.60
N LYS A 258 19.69 -1.39 20.53
CA LYS A 258 19.93 -1.15 21.94
C LYS A 258 20.26 -2.47 22.65
N PHE A 259 21.52 -2.67 23.03
CA PHE A 259 21.96 -3.90 23.68
C PHE A 259 21.75 -3.85 25.20
N GLU A 260 22.10 -2.75 25.85
CA GLU A 260 22.01 -2.58 27.29
C GLU A 260 20.73 -1.87 27.72
N THR A 261 20.15 -2.29 28.83
CA THR A 261 19.01 -1.64 29.48
C THR A 261 19.44 -0.33 30.12
N SER A 262 18.70 0.75 29.85
CA SER A 262 18.96 2.05 30.48
C SER A 262 17.68 2.83 30.75
N SER A 263 17.69 3.66 31.82
CA SER A 263 16.74 4.75 32.00
C SER A 263 17.19 5.96 31.18
N GLN A 264 16.25 6.85 30.85
CA GLN A 264 16.56 8.04 30.04
C GLN A 264 17.18 7.69 28.68
N ALA A 265 16.70 6.60 28.06
CA ALA A 265 17.29 6.04 26.86
C ALA A 265 17.26 7.03 25.69
N GLU A 266 18.42 7.15 25.06
CA GLU A 266 18.62 7.90 23.83
C GLU A 266 18.08 7.16 22.61
N ILE A 267 17.61 7.91 21.61
CA ILE A 267 17.32 7.38 20.28
C ILE A 267 18.53 7.60 19.37
N ALA A 268 18.86 6.59 18.57
CA ALA A 268 19.88 6.71 17.55
C ALA A 268 19.26 7.31 16.28
N LEU A 269 19.79 8.42 15.78
CA LEU A 269 19.43 8.95 14.47
C LEU A 269 20.18 8.24 13.35
N ILE A 270 21.45 7.94 13.58
CA ILE A 270 22.35 7.23 12.67
C ILE A 270 23.27 6.37 13.52
N GLY A 271 23.66 5.22 13.01
CA GLY A 271 24.65 4.32 13.62
C GLY A 271 24.83 3.07 12.77
N GLN A 272 25.75 2.22 13.18
CA GLN A 272 26.04 0.94 12.53
C GLN A 272 25.98 -0.15 13.60
N PRO A 273 24.98 -1.03 13.59
CA PRO A 273 24.87 -2.12 14.55
C PRO A 273 26.04 -3.10 14.38
N ASP A 274 26.74 -3.36 15.47
CA ASP A 274 27.73 -4.44 15.60
C ASP A 274 27.16 -5.48 16.57
N VAL A 275 26.48 -6.47 16.03
CA VAL A 275 25.77 -7.49 16.80
C VAL A 275 26.74 -8.45 17.50
N GLU A 276 27.95 -8.66 16.95
CA GLU A 276 28.96 -9.53 17.52
C GLU A 276 29.52 -8.91 18.79
N ASN A 277 29.89 -7.61 18.74
CA ASN A 277 30.42 -6.86 19.87
C ASN A 277 29.33 -6.18 20.73
N ARG A 278 28.05 -6.36 20.39
CA ARG A 278 26.88 -5.85 21.12
C ARG A 278 26.93 -4.34 21.34
N ARG A 279 27.22 -3.60 20.30
CA ARG A 279 27.28 -2.13 20.34
C ARG A 279 26.77 -1.49 19.07
N LEU A 280 26.44 -0.21 19.18
CA LEU A 280 26.15 0.64 18.04
C LEU A 280 27.39 1.48 17.74
N GLU A 281 27.97 1.35 16.54
CA GLU A 281 29.17 2.09 16.13
C GLU A 281 28.80 3.45 15.53
N ASN A 282 29.63 4.46 15.75
CA ASN A 282 29.50 5.82 15.24
C ASN A 282 28.10 6.41 15.40
N PRO A 283 27.44 6.29 16.58
CA PRO A 283 26.08 6.73 16.72
C PRO A 283 25.96 8.24 16.84
N ILE A 284 24.91 8.80 16.22
CA ILE A 284 24.41 10.13 16.54
C ILE A 284 23.18 9.92 17.43
N LEU A 285 23.32 10.24 18.72
CA LEU A 285 22.31 9.96 19.74
C LEU A 285 21.59 11.25 20.17
N VAL A 286 20.27 11.15 20.39
CA VAL A 286 19.47 12.20 21.02
C VAL A 286 18.98 11.68 22.38
N PRO A 287 19.45 12.25 23.49
CA PRO A 287 19.14 11.74 24.83
C PRO A 287 17.66 11.87 25.16
N TYR A 288 17.16 10.96 26.01
CA TYR A 288 15.80 10.92 26.58
C TYR A 288 14.66 10.59 25.59
N VAL A 289 14.87 10.72 24.29
CA VAL A 289 13.80 10.67 23.27
C VAL A 289 13.22 9.27 23.16
N MET A 290 14.03 8.21 23.20
CA MET A 290 13.51 6.84 23.13
C MET A 290 12.60 6.51 24.32
N SER A 291 12.99 6.88 25.54
CA SER A 291 12.16 6.71 26.74
C SER A 291 10.82 7.43 26.60
N PHE A 292 10.84 8.66 26.10
CA PHE A 292 9.61 9.46 25.89
C PHE A 292 8.71 8.87 24.80
N LEU A 293 9.24 8.51 23.65
CA LEU A 293 8.47 7.94 22.55
C LEU A 293 7.88 6.57 22.90
N ALA A 294 8.64 5.72 23.61
CA ALA A 294 8.17 4.39 23.99
C ALA A 294 7.09 4.42 25.09
N TYR A 295 7.28 5.26 26.11
CA TYR A 295 6.49 5.18 27.35
C TYR A 295 5.88 6.51 27.80
N GLY A 296 6.04 7.60 27.04
CA GLY A 296 5.52 8.91 27.40
C GLY A 296 6.22 9.60 28.60
N SER A 297 7.38 9.11 29.03
CA SER A 297 8.15 9.62 30.15
C SER A 297 9.64 9.64 29.82
N PHE A 298 10.27 10.79 30.03
CA PHE A 298 11.73 10.94 29.81
C PHE A 298 12.61 10.09 30.76
N GLY A 299 12.05 9.68 31.90
CA GLY A 299 12.76 8.84 32.89
C GLY A 299 12.47 7.35 32.76
N ALA A 300 11.64 6.92 31.81
CA ALA A 300 11.29 5.51 31.66
C ALA A 300 12.52 4.66 31.31
N THR A 301 12.54 3.44 31.85
CA THR A 301 13.56 2.44 31.53
C THR A 301 13.18 1.69 30.25
N VAL A 302 14.09 1.67 29.29
CA VAL A 302 13.97 0.88 28.05
C VAL A 302 14.90 -0.32 28.16
N LYS A 303 14.31 -1.51 27.98
CA LYS A 303 15.07 -2.78 28.00
C LYS A 303 15.96 -2.89 26.77
N GLY A 304 17.19 -3.38 26.99
CA GLY A 304 18.11 -3.77 25.94
C GLY A 304 17.96 -5.23 25.55
N LEU A 305 18.58 -5.61 24.45
CA LEU A 305 18.56 -6.98 23.93
C LEU A 305 19.11 -8.01 24.93
N GLU A 306 20.07 -7.62 25.76
CA GLU A 306 20.71 -8.50 26.74
C GLU A 306 19.76 -8.99 27.84
N ASP A 307 18.65 -8.31 28.07
CA ASP A 307 17.61 -8.73 29.02
C ASP A 307 16.73 -9.88 28.46
N PHE A 308 16.93 -10.30 27.22
CA PHE A 308 16.14 -11.34 26.56
C PHE A 308 17.00 -12.55 26.18
N PRO A 309 16.42 -13.77 26.19
CA PRO A 309 17.08 -14.97 25.71
C PRO A 309 17.57 -14.82 24.26
N ARG A 310 18.80 -15.25 23.97
CA ARG A 310 19.41 -15.09 22.64
C ARG A 310 18.63 -15.78 21.52
N ASP A 311 17.94 -16.86 21.81
CA ASP A 311 17.10 -17.60 20.85
C ASP A 311 15.75 -16.95 20.56
N GLU A 312 15.44 -15.86 21.26
CA GLU A 312 14.27 -14.99 20.99
C GLU A 312 14.65 -13.71 20.22
N TRP A 313 15.94 -13.45 20.04
CA TRP A 313 16.39 -12.28 19.30
C TRP A 313 15.94 -12.37 17.83
N PRO A 314 15.55 -11.23 17.20
CA PRO A 314 15.30 -11.20 15.76
C PRO A 314 16.49 -11.73 14.95
N ASP A 315 16.19 -12.51 13.91
CA ASP A 315 17.23 -13.21 13.11
C ASP A 315 18.26 -12.28 12.46
N ASN A 316 17.89 -11.05 12.13
CA ASN A 316 18.73 -10.09 11.43
C ASN A 316 18.51 -8.69 11.98
N ILE A 317 19.20 -8.37 13.07
CA ILE A 317 19.10 -7.10 13.78
C ILE A 317 19.61 -5.94 12.93
N GLU A 318 20.68 -6.12 12.16
CA GLU A 318 21.25 -5.08 11.31
C GLU A 318 20.25 -4.63 10.24
N LEU A 319 19.65 -5.60 9.52
CA LEU A 319 18.65 -5.30 8.52
C LEU A 319 17.40 -4.66 9.13
N LEU A 320 16.98 -5.11 10.31
CA LEU A 320 15.86 -4.54 11.07
C LEU A 320 16.12 -3.08 11.45
N TYR A 321 17.32 -2.79 11.97
CA TYR A 321 17.76 -1.45 12.31
C TYR A 321 17.71 -0.50 11.10
N TYR A 322 18.33 -0.90 9.99
CA TYR A 322 18.33 -0.08 8.79
C TYR A 322 16.93 0.09 8.19
N ALA A 323 16.10 -0.95 8.19
CA ALA A 323 14.72 -0.85 7.72
C ALA A 323 13.91 0.19 8.52
N TYR A 324 14.02 0.15 9.84
CA TYR A 324 13.36 1.14 10.71
C TYR A 324 13.83 2.57 10.44
N HIS A 325 15.15 2.77 10.35
CA HIS A 325 15.74 4.10 10.14
C HIS A 325 15.45 4.66 8.74
N VAL A 326 15.39 3.80 7.71
CA VAL A 326 14.93 4.20 6.36
C VAL A 326 13.46 4.62 6.37
N MET A 327 12.58 3.87 7.05
CA MET A 327 11.18 4.23 7.20
C MET A 327 11.03 5.60 7.88
N ALA A 328 11.64 5.79 9.04
CA ALA A 328 11.53 7.03 9.83
C ALA A 328 12.17 8.23 9.10
N GLY A 329 13.34 8.05 8.52
CA GLY A 329 14.05 9.08 7.76
C GLY A 329 13.28 9.53 6.53
N LEU A 330 12.76 8.60 5.73
CA LEU A 330 11.90 8.92 4.59
C LEU A 330 10.60 9.58 5.02
N GLY A 331 9.99 9.16 6.14
CA GLY A 331 8.82 9.82 6.70
C GLY A 331 9.05 11.31 6.96
N THR A 332 10.23 11.66 7.51
CA THR A 332 10.64 13.04 7.74
C THR A 332 10.83 13.82 6.43
N ILE A 333 11.40 13.18 5.42
CA ILE A 333 11.56 13.79 4.08
C ILE A 333 10.19 14.02 3.42
N LEU A 334 9.28 13.04 3.48
CA LEU A 334 7.95 13.12 2.86
C LEU A 334 7.11 14.25 3.45
N ILE A 335 7.08 14.40 4.77
CA ILE A 335 6.36 15.51 5.42
C ILE A 335 6.98 16.88 5.07
N SER A 336 8.31 16.94 4.93
CA SER A 336 9.02 18.17 4.53
C SER A 336 8.68 18.55 3.08
N ILE A 337 8.64 17.60 2.16
CA ILE A 337 8.24 17.82 0.76
C ILE A 337 6.81 18.35 0.68
N MET A 338 5.85 17.65 1.34
CA MET A 338 4.44 18.06 1.31
C MET A 338 4.20 19.38 2.04
N GLY A 339 4.91 19.64 3.15
CA GLY A 339 4.87 20.91 3.87
C GLY A 339 5.37 22.08 3.01
N GLY A 340 6.49 21.89 2.33
CA GLY A 340 7.03 22.87 1.37
C GLY A 340 6.08 23.12 0.20
N ALA A 341 5.50 22.05 -0.36
CA ALA A 341 4.51 22.16 -1.43
C ALA A 341 3.24 22.89 -0.97
N ALA A 342 2.75 22.59 0.26
CA ALA A 342 1.60 23.27 0.84
C ALA A 342 1.87 24.77 1.10
N LEU A 343 3.06 25.12 1.57
CA LEU A 343 3.48 26.52 1.75
C LEU A 343 3.50 27.26 0.41
N LEU A 344 4.07 26.66 -0.64
CA LEU A 344 4.07 27.22 -1.98
C LEU A 344 2.65 27.33 -2.56
N LEU A 345 1.79 26.34 -2.29
CA LEU A 345 0.39 26.36 -2.70
C LEU A 345 -0.38 27.50 -2.00
N TRP A 346 -0.18 27.69 -0.69
CA TRP A 346 -0.76 28.80 0.08
C TRP A 346 -0.29 30.16 -0.45
N ARG A 347 0.99 30.28 -0.81
CA ARG A 347 1.56 31.49 -1.46
C ARG A 347 1.18 31.64 -2.93
N LYS A 348 0.37 30.73 -3.50
CA LYS A 348 -0.03 30.68 -4.92
C LYS A 348 1.14 30.58 -5.90
N LYS A 349 2.33 30.13 -5.45
CA LYS A 349 3.56 30.01 -6.25
C LYS A 349 3.89 28.58 -6.70
N LEU A 350 3.16 27.55 -6.22
CA LEU A 350 3.49 26.14 -6.50
C LEU A 350 3.59 25.86 -8.01
N TYR A 351 2.65 26.37 -8.80
CA TYR A 351 2.58 26.11 -10.25
C TYR A 351 3.69 26.79 -11.06
N GLU A 352 4.32 27.84 -10.51
CA GLU A 352 5.38 28.62 -11.13
C GLU A 352 6.77 28.14 -10.70
N THR A 353 6.86 27.40 -9.60
CA THR A 353 8.11 26.94 -8.99
C THR A 353 8.54 25.61 -9.61
N ARG A 354 9.21 25.66 -10.78
CA ARG A 354 9.67 24.46 -11.50
C ARG A 354 10.47 23.46 -10.62
N PRO A 355 11.43 23.89 -9.75
CA PRO A 355 12.13 22.95 -8.89
C PRO A 355 11.20 22.16 -7.95
N ALA A 356 10.15 22.80 -7.40
CA ALA A 356 9.17 22.12 -6.55
C ALA A 356 8.34 21.11 -7.35
N LEU A 357 7.97 21.41 -8.59
CA LEU A 357 7.29 20.47 -9.47
C LEU A 357 8.17 19.26 -9.82
N TRP A 358 9.45 19.47 -10.12
CA TRP A 358 10.41 18.38 -10.32
C TRP A 358 10.56 17.51 -9.06
N LEU A 359 10.68 18.14 -7.89
CA LEU A 359 10.76 17.42 -6.62
C LEU A 359 9.53 16.56 -6.39
N LEU A 360 8.31 17.11 -6.57
CA LEU A 360 7.06 16.35 -6.44
C LEU A 360 6.98 15.22 -7.46
N MET A 361 7.38 15.46 -8.71
CA MET A 361 7.36 14.44 -9.75
C MET A 361 8.30 13.27 -9.45
N CYS A 362 9.51 13.55 -8.98
CA CYS A 362 10.52 12.52 -8.71
C CYS A 362 10.35 11.82 -7.35
N SER A 363 9.51 12.34 -6.46
CA SER A 363 9.38 11.81 -5.09
C SER A 363 8.38 10.65 -4.97
N PHE A 364 7.63 10.31 -6.01
CA PHE A 364 6.60 9.24 -5.92
C PHE A 364 7.11 7.86 -5.49
N PRO A 365 8.39 7.45 -5.71
CA PRO A 365 8.86 6.17 -5.22
C PRO A 365 9.09 6.12 -3.70
N PHE A 366 9.34 7.26 -3.07
CA PHE A 366 9.74 7.31 -1.65
C PHE A 366 8.68 6.76 -0.69
N PRO A 367 7.37 7.04 -0.85
CA PRO A 367 6.34 6.41 -0.01
C PRO A 367 6.34 4.89 -0.10
N TYR A 368 6.58 4.31 -1.28
CA TYR A 368 6.67 2.86 -1.45
C TYR A 368 7.89 2.29 -0.72
N ILE A 369 9.05 2.95 -0.83
CA ILE A 369 10.27 2.54 -0.13
C ILE A 369 10.05 2.64 1.39
N ALA A 370 9.49 3.74 1.88
CA ALA A 370 9.21 3.93 3.31
C ALA A 370 8.25 2.86 3.86
N THR A 371 7.18 2.54 3.12
CA THR A 371 6.22 1.50 3.53
C THR A 371 6.84 0.11 3.48
N THR A 372 7.67 -0.19 2.46
CA THR A 372 8.41 -1.45 2.39
C THR A 372 9.33 -1.60 3.60
N ALA A 373 10.08 -0.55 3.92
CA ALA A 373 10.95 -0.54 5.09
C ALA A 373 10.16 -0.70 6.41
N GLY A 374 8.98 -0.08 6.51
CA GLY A 374 8.08 -0.24 7.66
C GLY A 374 7.56 -1.68 7.81
N TRP A 375 7.15 -2.32 6.72
CA TRP A 375 6.75 -3.73 6.74
C TRP A 375 7.93 -4.64 7.07
N MET A 376 9.13 -4.38 6.52
CA MET A 376 10.35 -5.10 6.92
C MET A 376 10.62 -4.95 8.41
N THR A 377 10.44 -3.76 8.98
CA THR A 377 10.59 -3.52 10.42
C THR A 377 9.63 -4.40 11.23
N ALA A 378 8.35 -4.44 10.87
CA ALA A 378 7.35 -5.24 11.57
C ALA A 378 7.62 -6.76 11.46
N GLU A 379 7.95 -7.23 10.26
CA GLU A 379 8.08 -8.67 9.98
C GLU A 379 9.43 -9.25 10.41
N LEU A 380 10.53 -8.48 10.31
CA LEU A 380 11.83 -8.88 10.85
C LEU A 380 11.85 -8.81 12.38
N GLY A 381 11.21 -7.76 12.96
CA GLY A 381 11.13 -7.58 14.41
C GLY A 381 10.36 -8.70 15.10
N ARG A 382 9.35 -9.30 14.42
CA ARG A 382 8.62 -10.44 14.97
C ARG A 382 9.43 -11.73 15.01
N GLN A 383 10.44 -11.90 14.16
CA GLN A 383 11.25 -13.13 14.16
C GLN A 383 11.89 -13.37 15.53
N PRO A 384 12.07 -14.64 15.92
CA PRO A 384 11.87 -15.89 15.16
C PRO A 384 10.40 -16.41 15.13
N TRP A 385 9.44 -15.60 15.54
CA TRP A 385 8.04 -16.01 15.66
C TRP A 385 7.25 -15.83 14.37
N LEU A 386 6.44 -16.79 14.01
CA LEU A 386 5.40 -16.68 12.97
C LEU A 386 4.10 -16.16 13.59
N VAL A 387 3.72 -16.67 14.77
CA VAL A 387 2.72 -16.08 15.67
C VAL A 387 3.43 -15.82 16.99
N TYR A 388 3.51 -14.56 17.40
CA TYR A 388 4.35 -14.11 18.51
C TYR A 388 4.07 -14.90 19.80
N GLY A 389 5.11 -15.52 20.36
CA GLY A 389 5.03 -16.34 21.57
C GLY A 389 4.33 -17.69 21.43
N LEU A 390 3.72 -18.02 20.28
CA LEU A 390 2.92 -19.25 20.08
C LEU A 390 3.51 -20.22 19.05
N LEU A 391 4.00 -19.71 17.92
CA LEU A 391 4.51 -20.56 16.83
C LEU A 391 5.77 -19.93 16.23
N ARG A 392 6.88 -20.68 16.23
CA ARG A 392 8.11 -20.23 15.56
C ARG A 392 8.01 -20.39 14.03
N THR A 393 8.68 -19.55 13.29
CA THR A 393 8.70 -19.56 11.81
C THR A 393 9.17 -20.91 11.26
N SER A 394 10.16 -21.55 11.90
CA SER A 394 10.64 -22.88 11.53
C SER A 394 9.60 -23.99 11.66
N GLN A 395 8.61 -23.83 12.53
CA GLN A 395 7.55 -24.79 12.78
C GLN A 395 6.36 -24.67 11.82
N GLY A 396 6.19 -23.50 11.15
CA GLY A 396 5.04 -23.19 10.31
C GLY A 396 5.11 -23.76 8.89
N THR A 397 6.30 -24.18 8.42
CA THR A 397 6.51 -24.63 7.05
C THR A 397 5.94 -26.03 6.77
N SER A 398 5.63 -26.27 5.50
CA SER A 398 5.12 -27.56 5.03
C SER A 398 6.20 -28.63 5.05
N PRO A 399 5.96 -29.78 5.68
CA PRO A 399 6.98 -30.83 5.85
C PRO A 399 7.30 -31.63 4.59
N ARG A 400 6.40 -31.59 3.59
CA ARG A 400 6.48 -32.40 2.35
C ARG A 400 6.98 -31.62 1.14
N VAL A 401 7.28 -30.32 1.27
CA VAL A 401 7.71 -29.48 0.15
C VAL A 401 9.24 -29.42 0.10
N SER A 402 9.81 -29.81 -1.02
CA SER A 402 11.27 -29.79 -1.22
C SER A 402 11.78 -28.38 -1.51
N ALA A 403 13.05 -28.12 -1.19
CA ALA A 403 13.71 -26.86 -1.52
C ALA A 403 13.70 -26.59 -3.03
N GLY A 404 13.86 -27.63 -3.86
CA GLY A 404 13.83 -27.52 -5.32
C GLY A 404 12.46 -27.09 -5.85
N SER A 405 11.36 -27.63 -5.30
CA SER A 405 10.00 -27.25 -5.69
C SER A 405 9.71 -25.79 -5.37
N VAL A 406 10.12 -25.31 -4.19
CA VAL A 406 9.92 -23.91 -3.80
C VAL A 406 10.80 -22.98 -4.66
N ALA A 407 12.06 -23.35 -4.91
CA ALA A 407 12.95 -22.58 -5.79
C ALA A 407 12.35 -22.45 -7.20
N PHE A 408 11.85 -23.55 -7.78
CA PHE A 408 11.20 -23.55 -9.10
C PHE A 408 9.99 -22.61 -9.14
N SER A 409 9.07 -22.72 -8.16
CA SER A 409 7.90 -21.84 -8.09
C SER A 409 8.28 -20.38 -7.83
N THR A 410 9.36 -20.11 -7.07
CA THR A 410 9.88 -18.75 -6.87
C THR A 410 10.33 -18.11 -8.17
N ILE A 411 11.07 -18.87 -9.01
CA ILE A 411 11.48 -18.40 -10.34
C ILE A 411 10.26 -18.14 -11.22
N GLY A 412 9.27 -19.05 -11.21
CA GLY A 412 8.02 -18.90 -11.94
C GLY A 412 7.24 -17.62 -11.56
N TYR A 413 7.06 -17.37 -10.25
CA TYR A 413 6.41 -16.16 -9.76
C TYR A 413 7.22 -14.90 -10.10
N THR A 414 8.54 -14.94 -10.03
CA THR A 414 9.40 -13.82 -10.40
C THR A 414 9.20 -13.47 -11.90
N GLY A 415 9.19 -14.45 -12.77
CA GLY A 415 8.94 -14.26 -14.20
C GLY A 415 7.53 -13.69 -14.48
N LEU A 416 6.49 -14.27 -13.83
CA LEU A 416 5.12 -13.79 -13.96
C LEU A 416 4.99 -12.34 -13.49
N TYR A 417 5.53 -12.00 -12.33
CA TYR A 417 5.43 -10.67 -11.76
C TYR A 417 6.22 -9.63 -12.57
N LEU A 418 7.35 -10.02 -13.15
CA LEU A 418 8.07 -9.16 -14.08
C LEU A 418 7.20 -8.79 -15.30
N VAL A 419 6.56 -9.78 -15.92
CA VAL A 419 5.67 -9.55 -17.09
C VAL A 419 4.49 -8.65 -16.69
N LEU A 420 3.84 -8.94 -15.54
CA LEU A 420 2.74 -8.11 -15.03
C LEU A 420 3.19 -6.68 -14.72
N GLY A 421 4.39 -6.50 -14.14
CA GLY A 421 4.96 -5.18 -13.87
C GLY A 421 5.24 -4.38 -15.13
N LEU A 422 5.83 -5.00 -16.17
CA LEU A 422 6.04 -4.35 -17.46
C LEU A 422 4.71 -3.95 -18.11
N LEU A 423 3.72 -4.84 -18.09
CA LEU A 423 2.37 -4.55 -18.58
C LEU A 423 1.73 -3.40 -17.81
N TYR A 424 1.84 -3.40 -16.47
CA TYR A 424 1.33 -2.33 -15.61
C TYR A 424 1.94 -0.98 -15.95
N VAL A 425 3.27 -0.90 -16.03
CA VAL A 425 3.99 0.34 -16.37
C VAL A 425 3.59 0.83 -17.76
N PHE A 426 3.46 -0.08 -18.73
CA PHE A 426 3.00 0.27 -20.08
C PHE A 426 1.57 0.84 -20.07
N LEU A 427 0.62 0.18 -19.41
CA LEU A 427 -0.78 0.59 -19.39
C LEU A 427 -0.97 1.92 -18.64
N VAL A 428 -0.35 2.07 -17.48
CA VAL A 428 -0.42 3.31 -16.67
C VAL A 428 0.31 4.45 -17.40
N GLY A 429 1.49 4.20 -17.96
CA GLY A 429 2.23 5.19 -18.75
C GLY A 429 1.41 5.69 -19.95
N ARG A 430 0.75 4.78 -20.67
CA ARG A 430 -0.17 5.14 -21.77
C ARG A 430 -1.36 5.96 -21.28
N ALA A 431 -1.94 5.61 -20.12
CA ALA A 431 -3.04 6.39 -19.53
C ALA A 431 -2.59 7.80 -19.15
N ILE A 432 -1.42 7.95 -18.51
CA ILE A 432 -0.85 9.26 -18.13
C ILE A 432 -0.53 10.12 -19.35
N ALA A 433 0.05 9.52 -20.41
CA ALA A 433 0.35 10.22 -21.66
C ALA A 433 -0.90 10.72 -22.36
N LYS A 434 -2.02 9.96 -22.31
CA LYS A 434 -3.29 10.40 -22.86
C LYS A 434 -3.95 11.50 -22.01
N GLY A 435 -3.76 11.46 -20.71
CA GLY A 435 -4.33 12.38 -19.72
C GLY A 435 -5.87 12.32 -19.59
N PRO A 436 -6.47 13.22 -18.81
CA PRO A 436 -7.90 13.39 -18.72
C PRO A 436 -8.47 13.89 -20.03
N VAL A 437 -9.48 13.22 -20.57
CA VAL A 437 -10.14 13.61 -21.82
C VAL A 437 -11.55 14.12 -21.51
N PRO A 438 -11.91 15.33 -21.95
CA PRO A 438 -13.24 15.84 -21.80
C PRO A 438 -14.28 14.91 -22.48
N GLY A 439 -15.28 14.45 -21.75
CA GLY A 439 -16.45 13.81 -22.33
C GLY A 439 -16.26 12.41 -22.93
N GLU A 440 -15.14 11.69 -22.75
CA GLU A 440 -15.06 10.27 -23.12
C GLU A 440 -15.95 9.44 -22.20
N GLU A 441 -17.17 9.23 -22.67
CA GLU A 441 -18.07 8.22 -22.14
C GLU A 441 -17.56 6.84 -22.53
N HIS A 442 -17.22 6.00 -21.57
CA HIS A 442 -16.87 4.61 -21.84
C HIS A 442 -18.09 3.89 -22.40
N GLY A 443 -18.07 3.58 -23.70
CA GLY A 443 -19.10 2.75 -24.34
C GLY A 443 -19.63 3.17 -25.69
N GLU A 444 -19.36 4.38 -26.19
CA GLU A 444 -19.75 4.71 -27.57
C GLU A 444 -18.54 4.58 -28.51
N LYS A 445 -18.52 3.52 -29.32
CA LYS A 445 -17.83 3.54 -30.60
C LYS A 445 -18.45 4.70 -31.39
N LYS A 446 -17.68 5.73 -31.77
CA LYS A 446 -18.12 6.67 -32.79
C LYS A 446 -18.59 5.84 -33.99
N PRO A 447 -19.80 6.12 -34.54
CA PRO A 447 -20.15 5.50 -35.82
C PRO A 447 -19.07 5.89 -36.82
N GLU A 448 -18.47 4.90 -37.43
CA GLU A 448 -17.57 5.05 -38.57
C GLU A 448 -18.33 5.86 -39.61
N GLN A 449 -17.88 7.09 -39.90
CA GLN A 449 -18.43 7.87 -41.00
C GLN A 449 -18.21 7.05 -42.27
N ALA A 450 -19.27 6.40 -42.75
CA ALA A 450 -19.31 5.81 -44.06
C ALA A 450 -18.98 6.93 -45.06
N LYS A 451 -17.82 6.88 -45.66
CA LYS A 451 -17.50 7.65 -46.86
C LYS A 451 -18.46 7.23 -47.93
N THR A 452 -19.51 8.03 -48.13
CA THR A 452 -20.33 7.97 -49.31
C THR A 452 -19.50 8.55 -50.46
N GLU A 453 -18.79 7.70 -51.18
CA GLU A 453 -18.28 8.04 -52.51
C GLU A 453 -19.47 8.17 -53.44
N ILE A 454 -19.91 9.40 -53.64
CA ILE A 454 -20.79 9.75 -54.76
C ILE A 454 -19.91 9.75 -56.03
N GLY A 455 -19.94 8.68 -56.77
CA GLY A 455 -19.38 8.62 -58.10
C GLY A 455 -20.24 9.49 -59.01
N HIS A 456 -19.70 10.63 -59.43
CA HIS A 456 -20.15 11.32 -60.63
C HIS A 456 -19.68 10.52 -61.82
N GLY A 457 -20.63 9.91 -62.53
CA GLY A 457 -20.44 9.39 -63.86
C GLY A 457 -21.13 10.34 -64.84
N ASP A 458 -20.32 11.19 -65.46
CA ASP A 458 -20.69 11.84 -66.73
C ASP A 458 -20.65 10.80 -67.81
N GLY A 459 -21.68 10.79 -68.61
CA GLY A 459 -21.76 9.93 -69.79
C GLY A 459 -22.73 10.48 -70.80
N ASP A 460 -22.21 11.38 -71.64
CA ASP A 460 -22.81 11.77 -72.93
C ASP A 460 -22.90 10.62 -73.89
N GLY A 461 -23.85 10.68 -74.77
CA GLY A 461 -23.66 10.26 -76.17
C GLY A 461 -24.70 9.33 -76.77
N ASP A 462 -25.61 9.98 -77.47
CA ASP A 462 -26.07 9.69 -78.83
C ASP A 462 -26.22 8.24 -79.37
N GLY A 463 -27.39 8.03 -79.88
CA GLY A 463 -27.47 7.67 -81.33
C GLY A 463 -28.04 6.33 -81.74
N HIS A 464 -29.20 6.45 -82.31
CA HIS A 464 -29.72 5.72 -83.49
C HIS A 464 -29.86 4.19 -83.52
N GLY A 465 -31.10 3.82 -83.77
CA GLY A 465 -31.42 3.14 -85.01
C GLY A 465 -31.70 1.67 -84.96
N GLY A 466 -32.91 1.31 -85.34
CA GLY A 466 -33.15 0.30 -86.37
C GLY A 466 -33.61 -1.08 -85.97
N GLU A 467 -34.87 -1.27 -86.16
CA GLU A 467 -35.46 -2.44 -86.85
C GLU A 467 -34.97 -3.87 -86.51
N GLY A 468 -35.92 -4.68 -86.17
CA GLY A 468 -35.85 -6.15 -86.24
C GLY A 468 -36.77 -6.80 -85.22
#